data_f68f180e861e441301086a6912f9b08f
#
_entry.id   f68f180e861e441301086a6912f9b08f
#
_cell.length_a   1.000
_cell.length_b   1.000
_cell.length_c   1.000
_cell.angle_alpha   90.00
_cell.angle_beta   90.00
_cell.angle_gamma   90.00
#
_symmetry.space_group_name_H-M   'P 1'
#
loop_
_entity.id
_entity.type
_entity.pdbx_description
1 polymer ?
#
loop_
_entity_poly.entity_id
_entity_poly.type
_entity_poly.pdbx_seq_one_letter_code
_entity_poly.pdbx_strand_id
1 'polypeptide(L)'
;PYKIRFLGFLALSFLGVFCWNASTYVASNLITNLSNNGGVTDGVWVFVIIFGFFRFFDEIFWRIAEVLVRSFKPQMIERVRATAFSETLQKPHSYFTNSSSGRIAHWINQLTVSADRVVDNTLWGAWGEFVGLLLSAFFLFTVHWSLAVIFTVWLVLLFWFNIKRGREFSRLVEDQSDETSIASGFVVDVIANNSSIRVFNAQYYERKSLNEQQQKIVKKYRNSWRYNLITNAVKGQSAAIVNIFALCVAVILFSEGAIPIGGLVLFLAYFNSASNALWNLAWNLDEYYRLFGTMQNAIDGLHGKNERTVEKTQAVDETYKVSVELQKLSFSYPEMPYEKVLKDIDLLIEAGQKVGIVGHSGAGKSTLVGLLLGFYTPTKGSIIINGIDVMSRDPSFIRTISAYVPQDTSMFNRTIKENILYARPDASEEEFMLALKKSNALEFVEKLPNGADTLVGERGVKLSGGQRQRIAIARAIIKDAPLLLLDEATSALDSVSEQSIQKALHELMKGRTAIVIAHRLSTLKHLDKIVVVEKGKVAEVGTHDELIEIKNGIYSDLWKRQKDGFLVE
;
A
#
# COMPACT_ATOMS: atom_id res chain seq x y z
N PRO A 1 9.79 -17.43 12.83
CA PRO A 1 10.86 -17.06 13.74
C PRO A 1 10.36 -16.38 15.02
N TYR A 2 9.15 -15.78 15.05
CA TYR A 2 8.63 -15.02 16.21
C TYR A 2 7.81 -15.87 17.21
N LYS A 3 7.35 -17.07 16.82
CA LYS A 3 6.43 -17.91 17.61
C LYS A 3 6.94 -18.18 19.03
N ILE A 4 8.21 -18.55 19.19
CA ILE A 4 8.80 -18.89 20.49
C ILE A 4 8.83 -17.65 21.40
N ARG A 5 9.22 -16.47 20.87
CA ARG A 5 9.27 -15.23 21.64
C ARG A 5 7.88 -14.75 22.03
N PHE A 6 6.90 -14.91 21.13
CA PHE A 6 5.50 -14.62 21.41
C PHE A 6 4.94 -15.52 22.52
N LEU A 7 5.19 -16.84 22.46
CA LEU A 7 4.81 -17.77 23.51
C LEU A 7 5.51 -17.47 24.82
N GLY A 8 6.78 -17.07 24.79
CA GLY A 8 7.52 -16.62 25.95
C GLY A 8 6.89 -15.40 26.60
N PHE A 9 6.44 -14.43 25.80
CA PHE A 9 5.68 -13.28 26.32
C PHE A 9 4.38 -13.72 27.00
N LEU A 10 3.59 -14.59 26.34
CA LEU A 10 2.33 -15.08 26.92
C LEU A 10 2.55 -15.82 28.26
N ALA A 11 3.60 -16.60 28.37
CA ALA A 11 3.95 -17.30 29.61
C ALA A 11 4.38 -16.34 30.73
N LEU A 12 5.24 -15.37 30.41
CA LEU A 12 5.72 -14.37 31.39
C LEU A 12 4.59 -13.44 31.86
N SER A 13 3.76 -12.97 30.95
CA SER A 13 2.60 -12.13 31.31
C SER A 13 1.58 -12.92 32.12
N PHE A 14 1.37 -14.24 31.82
CA PHE A 14 0.56 -15.10 32.67
C PHE A 14 1.12 -15.16 34.11
N LEU A 15 2.44 -15.37 34.27
CA LEU A 15 3.09 -15.39 35.58
C LEU A 15 2.95 -14.03 36.31
N GLY A 16 3.10 -12.92 35.61
CA GLY A 16 2.86 -11.58 36.16
C GLY A 16 1.44 -11.44 36.69
N VAL A 17 0.43 -11.69 35.83
CA VAL A 17 -0.98 -11.61 36.23
C VAL A 17 -1.31 -12.59 37.37
N PHE A 18 -0.70 -13.78 37.37
CA PHE A 18 -0.84 -14.72 38.49
C PHE A 18 -0.28 -14.14 39.80
N CYS A 19 0.94 -13.58 39.77
CA CYS A 19 1.54 -12.95 40.94
C CYS A 19 0.69 -11.79 41.48
N TRP A 20 0.14 -10.97 40.60
CA TRP A 20 -0.80 -9.91 40.97
C TRP A 20 -2.03 -10.45 41.71
N ASN A 21 -2.72 -11.44 41.15
CA ASN A 21 -3.90 -12.06 41.78
C ASN A 21 -3.54 -12.80 43.07
N ALA A 22 -2.43 -13.53 43.11
CA ALA A 22 -1.95 -14.21 44.32
C ALA A 22 -1.64 -13.22 45.44
N SER A 23 -1.03 -12.06 45.12
CA SER A 23 -0.79 -11.01 46.14
C SER A 23 -2.08 -10.52 46.75
N THR A 24 -3.14 -10.34 45.95
CA THR A 24 -4.47 -9.94 46.44
C THR A 24 -5.07 -10.99 47.38
N TYR A 25 -4.92 -12.29 47.03
CA TYR A 25 -5.36 -13.40 47.89
C TYR A 25 -4.58 -13.44 49.22
N VAL A 26 -3.27 -13.23 49.18
CA VAL A 26 -2.43 -13.16 50.41
C VAL A 26 -2.85 -11.98 51.31
N ALA A 27 -3.16 -10.82 50.70
CA ALA A 27 -3.66 -9.65 51.45
C ALA A 27 -5.00 -9.94 52.16
N SER A 28 -5.89 -10.69 51.54
CA SER A 28 -7.16 -11.12 52.13
C SER A 28 -6.93 -12.02 53.37
N ASN A 29 -6.01 -12.98 53.27
CA ASN A 29 -5.64 -13.85 54.39
C ASN A 29 -4.94 -13.09 55.53
N LEU A 30 -4.14 -12.08 55.18
CA LEU A 30 -3.56 -11.15 56.16
C LEU A 30 -4.66 -10.46 57.00
N ILE A 31 -5.68 -9.92 56.33
CA ILE A 31 -6.81 -9.26 56.99
C ILE A 31 -7.59 -10.23 57.89
N THR A 32 -7.81 -11.46 57.40
CA THR A 32 -8.46 -12.51 58.21
C THR A 32 -7.65 -12.82 59.47
N ASN A 33 -6.33 -12.97 59.35
CA ASN A 33 -5.42 -13.28 60.49
C ASN A 33 -5.41 -12.15 61.51
N LEU A 34 -5.33 -10.87 61.05
CA LEU A 34 -5.40 -9.69 61.93
C LEU A 34 -6.74 -9.62 62.67
N SER A 35 -7.85 -9.91 62.01
CA SER A 35 -9.18 -9.92 62.64
C SER A 35 -9.33 -10.99 63.68
N ASN A 36 -8.87 -12.20 63.40
CA ASN A 36 -9.02 -13.37 64.30
C ASN A 36 -8.15 -13.27 65.58
N ASN A 37 -6.94 -12.69 65.42
CA ASN A 37 -5.98 -12.63 66.51
C ASN A 37 -6.05 -11.30 67.32
N GLY A 38 -6.93 -10.37 66.95
CA GLY A 38 -7.07 -9.08 67.63
C GLY A 38 -5.86 -8.15 67.55
N GLY A 39 -4.85 -8.43 66.68
CA GLY A 39 -3.67 -7.61 66.53
C GLY A 39 -2.53 -8.28 65.74
N VAL A 40 -1.35 -7.65 65.77
CA VAL A 40 -0.16 -8.08 65.03
C VAL A 40 0.52 -9.22 65.79
N THR A 41 0.59 -10.40 65.17
CA THR A 41 1.31 -11.58 65.59
C THR A 41 2.48 -11.85 64.66
N ASP A 42 3.43 -12.70 65.03
CA ASP A 42 4.56 -13.09 64.16
C ASP A 42 4.09 -13.68 62.82
N GLY A 43 2.94 -14.36 62.81
CA GLY A 43 2.32 -14.90 61.59
C GLY A 43 1.91 -13.84 60.58
N VAL A 44 1.60 -12.62 61.02
CA VAL A 44 1.23 -11.49 60.15
C VAL A 44 2.39 -11.09 59.23
N TRP A 45 3.63 -11.07 59.76
CA TRP A 45 4.81 -10.74 58.98
C TRP A 45 5.12 -11.72 57.87
N VAL A 46 4.75 -13.00 58.02
CA VAL A 46 4.88 -14.00 56.97
C VAL A 46 4.00 -13.64 55.78
N PHE A 47 2.74 -13.22 56.00
CA PHE A 47 1.87 -12.75 54.91
C PHE A 47 2.41 -11.47 54.23
N VAL A 48 3.00 -10.55 54.98
CA VAL A 48 3.62 -9.32 54.45
C VAL A 48 4.79 -9.70 53.52
N ILE A 49 5.66 -10.65 53.94
CA ILE A 49 6.80 -11.07 53.14
C ILE A 49 6.32 -11.78 51.86
N ILE A 50 5.31 -12.69 51.94
CA ILE A 50 4.77 -13.40 50.78
C ILE A 50 4.08 -12.41 49.82
N PHE A 51 3.34 -11.44 50.33
CA PHE A 51 2.77 -10.37 49.52
C PHE A 51 3.84 -9.58 48.77
N GLY A 52 4.90 -9.14 49.50
CA GLY A 52 6.03 -8.43 48.89
C GLY A 52 6.74 -9.27 47.82
N PHE A 53 6.91 -10.58 48.08
CA PHE A 53 7.47 -11.52 47.09
C PHE A 53 6.66 -11.54 45.78
N PHE A 54 5.35 -11.74 45.85
CA PHE A 54 4.51 -11.77 44.65
C PHE A 54 4.51 -10.43 43.91
N ARG A 55 4.46 -9.29 44.66
CA ARG A 55 4.51 -7.96 44.02
C ARG A 55 5.84 -7.66 43.34
N PHE A 56 6.95 -8.14 43.93
CA PHE A 56 8.27 -7.97 43.33
C PHE A 56 8.44 -8.80 42.06
N PHE A 57 7.99 -10.06 42.07
CA PHE A 57 8.10 -10.91 40.91
C PHE A 57 7.11 -10.54 39.80
N ASP A 58 5.95 -10.01 40.10
CA ASP A 58 5.02 -9.43 39.13
C ASP A 58 5.74 -8.41 38.24
N GLU A 59 6.41 -7.43 38.84
CA GLU A 59 7.12 -6.40 38.10
C GLU A 59 8.30 -6.95 37.27
N ILE A 60 9.03 -7.94 37.80
CA ILE A 60 10.12 -8.61 37.05
C ILE A 60 9.57 -9.31 35.81
N PHE A 61 8.49 -10.06 35.92
CA PHE A 61 7.92 -10.78 34.79
C PHE A 61 7.45 -9.82 33.69
N TRP A 62 6.83 -8.71 34.05
CA TRP A 62 6.42 -7.68 33.10
C TRP A 62 7.63 -7.03 32.41
N ARG A 63 8.72 -6.73 33.11
CA ARG A 63 9.95 -6.18 32.50
C ARG A 63 10.61 -7.15 31.53
N ILE A 64 10.69 -8.43 31.88
CA ILE A 64 11.24 -9.44 30.97
C ILE A 64 10.34 -9.61 29.75
N ALA A 65 9.02 -9.61 29.93
CA ALA A 65 8.05 -9.65 28.85
C ALA A 65 8.21 -8.46 27.89
N GLU A 66 8.40 -7.25 28.42
CA GLU A 66 8.65 -6.04 27.63
C GLU A 66 9.93 -6.13 26.79
N VAL A 67 11.02 -6.66 27.35
CA VAL A 67 12.27 -6.91 26.61
C VAL A 67 12.06 -7.89 25.46
N LEU A 68 11.25 -8.95 25.68
CA LEU A 68 10.90 -9.89 24.61
C LEU A 68 10.13 -9.20 23.48
N VAL A 69 9.10 -8.40 23.78
CA VAL A 69 8.31 -7.67 22.79
C VAL A 69 9.20 -6.75 21.95
N ARG A 70 10.08 -5.98 22.61
CA ARG A 70 11.07 -5.13 21.94
C ARG A 70 11.93 -5.89 20.93
N SER A 71 12.22 -7.16 21.20
CA SER A 71 13.10 -7.99 20.36
C SER A 71 12.44 -8.51 19.07
N PHE A 72 11.11 -8.58 18.99
CA PHE A 72 10.43 -9.16 17.81
C PHE A 72 9.41 -8.25 17.13
N LYS A 73 8.73 -7.38 17.88
CA LYS A 73 7.63 -6.56 17.35
C LYS A 73 8.06 -5.65 16.19
N PRO A 74 9.17 -4.86 16.30
CA PRO A 74 9.59 -3.96 15.22
C PRO A 74 9.87 -4.73 13.92
N GLN A 75 10.57 -5.88 14.01
CA GLN A 75 10.88 -6.72 12.84
C GLN A 75 9.61 -7.33 12.20
N MET A 76 8.61 -7.67 13.02
CA MET A 76 7.34 -8.18 12.52
C MET A 76 6.58 -7.10 11.73
N ILE A 77 6.52 -5.88 12.25
CA ILE A 77 5.83 -4.76 11.59
C ILE A 77 6.56 -4.34 10.31
N GLU A 78 7.90 -4.29 10.33
CA GLU A 78 8.71 -4.07 9.13
C GLU A 78 8.41 -5.11 8.05
N ARG A 79 8.30 -6.39 8.43
CA ARG A 79 7.96 -7.47 7.50
C ARG A 79 6.56 -7.33 6.91
N VAL A 80 5.57 -6.90 7.69
CA VAL A 80 4.22 -6.61 7.16
C VAL A 80 4.28 -5.55 6.07
N ARG A 81 4.99 -4.45 6.33
CA ARG A 81 5.17 -3.37 5.35
C ARG A 81 5.91 -3.83 4.10
N ALA A 82 7.02 -4.54 4.29
CA ALA A 82 7.84 -5.04 3.18
C ALA A 82 7.05 -6.05 2.32
N THR A 83 6.26 -6.94 2.94
CA THR A 83 5.41 -7.89 2.21
C THR A 83 4.33 -7.17 1.42
N ALA A 84 3.59 -6.23 2.04
CA ALA A 84 2.55 -5.46 1.36
C ALA A 84 3.12 -4.66 0.18
N PHE A 85 4.29 -4.05 0.34
CA PHE A 85 4.99 -3.34 -0.73
C PHE A 85 5.43 -4.28 -1.86
N SER A 86 6.05 -5.42 -1.52
CA SER A 86 6.48 -6.44 -2.48
C SER A 86 5.32 -6.99 -3.31
N GLU A 87 4.20 -7.33 -2.67
CA GLU A 87 2.98 -7.78 -3.33
C GLU A 87 2.38 -6.70 -4.25
N THR A 88 2.45 -5.45 -3.82
CA THR A 88 1.98 -4.32 -4.63
C THR A 88 2.81 -4.17 -5.90
N LEU A 89 4.13 -4.32 -5.84
CA LEU A 89 5.01 -4.22 -7.01
C LEU A 89 4.79 -5.32 -8.05
N GLN A 90 4.16 -6.44 -7.67
CA GLN A 90 3.81 -7.53 -8.59
C GLN A 90 2.49 -7.28 -9.34
N LYS A 91 1.77 -6.18 -9.06
CA LYS A 91 0.51 -5.86 -9.75
C LYS A 91 0.77 -5.42 -11.19
N PRO A 92 -0.17 -5.71 -12.11
CA PRO A 92 -0.08 -5.30 -13.50
C PRO A 92 -0.14 -3.77 -13.65
N HIS A 93 0.34 -3.27 -14.76
CA HIS A 93 0.35 -1.83 -15.06
C HIS A 93 -1.05 -1.19 -14.92
N SER A 94 -2.11 -1.88 -15.34
CA SER A 94 -3.50 -1.43 -15.23
C SER A 94 -3.93 -1.13 -13.78
N TYR A 95 -3.39 -1.83 -12.80
CA TYR A 95 -3.67 -1.56 -11.39
C TYR A 95 -3.19 -0.15 -10.98
N PHE A 96 -1.99 0.25 -11.44
CA PHE A 96 -1.41 1.56 -11.13
C PHE A 96 -2.03 2.70 -11.91
N THR A 97 -2.54 2.44 -13.12
CA THR A 97 -3.27 3.46 -13.89
C THR A 97 -4.67 3.72 -13.34
N ASN A 98 -5.32 2.69 -12.79
CA ASN A 98 -6.67 2.79 -12.23
C ASN A 98 -6.70 3.20 -10.75
N SER A 99 -5.56 3.19 -10.06
CA SER A 99 -5.46 3.55 -8.65
C SER A 99 -4.44 4.66 -8.45
N SER A 100 -4.82 5.73 -7.73
CA SER A 100 -3.87 6.79 -7.42
C SER A 100 -2.75 6.28 -6.50
N SER A 101 -1.51 6.71 -6.74
CA SER A 101 -0.34 6.35 -5.93
C SER A 101 -0.50 6.69 -4.45
N GLY A 102 -1.17 7.82 -4.15
CA GLY A 102 -1.50 8.21 -2.78
C GLY A 102 -2.42 7.23 -2.08
N ARG A 103 -3.41 6.65 -2.79
CA ARG A 103 -4.32 5.65 -2.23
C ARG A 103 -3.61 4.35 -1.94
N ILE A 104 -2.76 3.88 -2.84
CA ILE A 104 -1.94 2.67 -2.64
C ILE A 104 -1.01 2.84 -1.43
N ALA A 105 -0.31 3.96 -1.34
CA ALA A 105 0.56 4.28 -0.21
C ALA A 105 -0.23 4.35 1.11
N HIS A 106 -1.44 4.91 1.09
CA HIS A 106 -2.34 4.94 2.24
C HIS A 106 -2.72 3.52 2.71
N TRP A 107 -3.11 2.62 1.81
CA TRP A 107 -3.46 1.24 2.15
C TRP A 107 -2.28 0.47 2.79
N ILE A 108 -1.07 0.59 2.21
CA ILE A 108 0.14 -0.04 2.78
C ILE A 108 0.40 0.48 4.20
N ASN A 109 0.30 1.79 4.40
CA ASN A 109 0.50 2.40 5.72
C ASN A 109 -0.59 1.98 6.70
N GLN A 110 -1.85 2.00 6.28
CA GLN A 110 -3.01 1.63 7.10
C GLN A 110 -2.93 0.17 7.55
N LEU A 111 -2.56 -0.76 6.65
CA LEU A 111 -2.34 -2.16 6.99
C LEU A 111 -1.23 -2.30 8.05
N THR A 112 -0.12 -1.58 7.87
CA THR A 112 1.02 -1.61 8.79
C THR A 112 0.67 -1.08 10.18
N VAL A 113 0.01 0.08 10.25
CA VAL A 113 -0.39 0.72 11.51
C VAL A 113 -1.47 -0.08 12.24
N SER A 114 -2.43 -0.62 11.49
CA SER A 114 -3.48 -1.46 12.10
C SER A 114 -2.90 -2.77 12.63
N ALA A 115 -1.97 -3.41 11.93
CA ALA A 115 -1.27 -4.59 12.41
C ALA A 115 -0.48 -4.31 13.70
N ASP A 116 0.21 -3.18 13.78
CA ASP A 116 0.93 -2.73 14.98
C ASP A 116 0.00 -2.59 16.19
N ARG A 117 -1.14 -1.92 16.00
CA ARG A 117 -2.15 -1.74 17.05
C ARG A 117 -2.83 -3.04 17.48
N VAL A 118 -3.13 -3.95 16.53
CA VAL A 118 -3.68 -5.28 16.87
C VAL A 118 -2.72 -6.04 17.79
N VAL A 119 -1.43 -5.99 17.50
CA VAL A 119 -0.41 -6.62 18.34
C VAL A 119 -0.37 -5.98 19.72
N ASP A 120 -0.33 -4.65 19.81
CA ASP A 120 -0.32 -3.94 21.10
C ASP A 120 -1.55 -4.25 21.93
N ASN A 121 -2.74 -4.13 21.36
CA ASN A 121 -3.98 -4.42 22.08
C ASN A 121 -4.05 -5.88 22.54
N THR A 122 -3.47 -6.80 21.78
CA THR A 122 -3.42 -8.21 22.19
C THR A 122 -2.44 -8.43 23.32
N LEU A 123 -1.21 -7.90 23.21
CA LEU A 123 -0.14 -8.12 24.18
C LEU A 123 -0.41 -7.40 25.50
N TRP A 124 -0.75 -6.12 25.44
CA TRP A 124 -0.85 -5.25 26.65
C TRP A 124 -2.26 -5.12 27.20
N GLY A 125 -3.30 -5.44 26.39
CA GLY A 125 -4.69 -5.33 26.79
C GLY A 125 -5.37 -6.67 26.95
N ALA A 126 -5.90 -7.22 25.87
CA ALA A 126 -6.86 -8.32 25.90
C ALA A 126 -6.34 -9.58 26.58
N TRP A 127 -5.07 -9.95 26.39
CA TRP A 127 -4.50 -11.17 26.98
C TRP A 127 -4.42 -11.09 28.50
N GLY A 128 -3.84 -10.01 29.03
CA GLY A 128 -3.70 -9.81 30.49
C GLY A 128 -5.06 -9.78 31.19
N GLU A 129 -6.03 -9.04 30.62
CA GLU A 129 -7.38 -8.95 31.16
C GLU A 129 -8.09 -10.31 31.13
N PHE A 130 -7.98 -11.07 30.04
CA PHE A 130 -8.58 -12.40 29.92
C PHE A 130 -8.02 -13.38 30.99
N VAL A 131 -6.69 -13.43 31.12
CA VAL A 131 -6.02 -14.24 32.16
C VAL A 131 -6.44 -13.78 33.55
N GLY A 132 -6.48 -12.49 33.80
CA GLY A 132 -6.90 -11.90 35.08
C GLY A 132 -8.32 -12.33 35.48
N LEU A 133 -9.27 -12.32 34.53
CA LEU A 133 -10.63 -12.78 34.77
C LEU A 133 -10.71 -14.28 35.14
N LEU A 134 -9.96 -15.13 34.41
CA LEU A 134 -9.91 -16.56 34.72
C LEU A 134 -9.32 -16.83 36.11
N LEU A 135 -8.23 -16.15 36.46
CA LEU A 135 -7.61 -16.26 37.77
C LEU A 135 -8.50 -15.69 38.89
N SER A 136 -9.21 -14.59 38.65
CA SER A 136 -10.17 -14.05 39.60
C SER A 136 -11.30 -15.04 39.88
N ALA A 137 -11.83 -15.70 38.85
CA ALA A 137 -12.83 -16.77 39.02
C ALA A 137 -12.29 -17.95 39.83
N PHE A 138 -11.05 -18.37 39.57
CA PHE A 138 -10.36 -19.43 40.31
C PHE A 138 -10.18 -19.07 41.79
N PHE A 139 -9.65 -17.89 42.10
CA PHE A 139 -9.46 -17.46 43.48
C PHE A 139 -10.78 -17.24 44.24
N LEU A 140 -11.85 -16.75 43.56
CA LEU A 140 -13.19 -16.66 44.16
C LEU A 140 -13.75 -18.06 44.48
N PHE A 141 -13.46 -19.05 43.66
CA PHE A 141 -13.86 -20.45 43.92
C PHE A 141 -13.22 -21.00 45.22
N THR A 142 -11.98 -20.59 45.51
CA THR A 142 -11.30 -21.00 46.76
C THR A 142 -11.92 -20.37 48.01
N VAL A 143 -12.64 -19.27 47.88
CA VAL A 143 -13.38 -18.61 48.99
C VAL A 143 -14.74 -19.25 49.16
N HIS A 144 -15.56 -19.25 48.09
CA HIS A 144 -16.87 -19.92 48.09
C HIS A 144 -17.34 -20.13 46.66
N TRP A 145 -17.79 -21.35 46.34
CA TRP A 145 -18.22 -21.73 44.99
C TRP A 145 -19.34 -20.88 44.40
N SER A 146 -20.32 -20.40 45.23
CA SER A 146 -21.46 -19.62 44.75
C SER A 146 -21.04 -18.25 44.20
N LEU A 147 -20.04 -17.61 44.80
CA LEU A 147 -19.49 -16.35 44.29
C LEU A 147 -18.81 -16.52 42.95
N ALA A 148 -18.05 -17.62 42.79
CA ALA A 148 -17.41 -17.96 41.52
C ALA A 148 -18.44 -18.26 40.42
N VAL A 149 -19.56 -18.95 40.74
CA VAL A 149 -20.63 -19.24 39.79
C VAL A 149 -21.31 -17.95 39.33
N ILE A 150 -21.71 -17.07 40.24
CA ILE A 150 -22.33 -15.78 39.89
C ILE A 150 -21.40 -15.00 38.96
N PHE A 151 -20.14 -14.92 39.30
CA PHE A 151 -19.12 -14.23 38.52
C PHE A 151 -18.99 -14.83 37.11
N THR A 152 -18.83 -16.15 37.01
CA THR A 152 -18.61 -16.85 35.73
C THR A 152 -19.82 -16.77 34.82
N VAL A 153 -21.04 -16.95 35.38
CA VAL A 153 -22.28 -16.80 34.58
C VAL A 153 -22.42 -15.38 34.02
N TRP A 154 -22.15 -14.39 34.83
CA TRP A 154 -22.17 -13.00 34.36
C TRP A 154 -21.14 -12.75 33.26
N LEU A 155 -19.89 -13.25 33.39
CA LEU A 155 -18.87 -13.15 32.36
C LEU A 155 -19.32 -13.77 31.02
N VAL A 156 -19.88 -14.99 31.07
CA VAL A 156 -20.34 -15.69 29.87
C VAL A 156 -21.47 -14.92 29.18
N LEU A 157 -22.46 -14.41 29.95
CA LEU A 157 -23.55 -13.62 29.40
C LEU A 157 -23.07 -12.32 28.75
N LEU A 158 -22.12 -11.61 29.39
CA LEU A 158 -21.54 -10.40 28.83
C LEU A 158 -20.72 -10.67 27.57
N PHE A 159 -19.95 -11.76 27.57
CA PHE A 159 -19.14 -12.14 26.42
C PHE A 159 -20.06 -12.47 25.22
N TRP A 160 -21.12 -13.27 25.46
CA TRP A 160 -22.13 -13.54 24.44
C TRP A 160 -22.81 -12.26 23.91
N PHE A 161 -23.19 -11.34 24.80
CA PHE A 161 -23.77 -10.04 24.44
C PHE A 161 -22.82 -9.23 23.56
N ASN A 162 -21.53 -9.16 23.92
CA ASN A 162 -20.51 -8.43 23.16
C ASN A 162 -20.32 -9.01 21.75
N ILE A 163 -20.23 -10.33 21.59
CA ILE A 163 -20.11 -10.98 20.28
C ILE A 163 -21.31 -10.66 19.39
N LYS A 164 -22.52 -10.74 19.94
CA LYS A 164 -23.74 -10.46 19.19
C LYS A 164 -23.82 -9.01 18.71
N ARG A 165 -23.40 -8.07 19.56
CA ARG A 165 -23.44 -6.63 19.25
C ARG A 165 -22.26 -6.16 18.39
N GLY A 166 -21.12 -6.81 18.48
CA GLY A 166 -19.90 -6.42 17.78
C GLY A 166 -20.04 -6.44 16.26
N ARG A 167 -20.80 -7.37 15.69
CA ARG A 167 -21.04 -7.43 14.24
C ARG A 167 -21.75 -6.18 13.70
N GLU A 168 -22.78 -5.72 14.39
CA GLU A 168 -23.51 -4.52 13.99
C GLU A 168 -22.66 -3.26 14.17
N PHE A 169 -21.90 -3.19 15.25
CA PHE A 169 -20.97 -2.10 15.49
C PHE A 169 -19.89 -2.03 14.40
N SER A 170 -19.29 -3.18 14.02
CA SER A 170 -18.32 -3.28 12.93
C SER A 170 -18.85 -2.66 11.63
N ARG A 171 -20.10 -2.99 11.25
CA ARG A 171 -20.74 -2.44 10.05
C ARG A 171 -20.89 -0.92 10.10
N LEU A 172 -21.28 -0.38 11.26
CA LEU A 172 -21.42 1.08 11.44
C LEU A 172 -20.06 1.80 11.35
N VAL A 173 -19.00 1.15 11.83
CA VAL A 173 -17.63 1.67 11.75
C VAL A 173 -17.09 1.58 10.31
N GLU A 174 -17.38 0.50 9.58
CA GLU A 174 -17.05 0.35 8.17
C GLU A 174 -17.66 1.47 7.32
N ASP A 175 -18.96 1.70 7.46
CA ASP A 175 -19.69 2.81 6.82
C ASP A 175 -19.03 4.19 7.09
N GLN A 176 -18.54 4.41 8.32
CA GLN A 176 -17.84 5.64 8.69
C GLN A 176 -16.44 5.71 8.06
N SER A 177 -15.74 4.59 8.00
CA SER A 177 -14.39 4.49 7.40
C SER A 177 -14.43 4.80 5.90
N ASP A 178 -15.46 4.32 5.20
CA ASP A 178 -15.66 4.57 3.77
C ASP A 178 -15.82 6.07 3.47
N GLU A 179 -16.69 6.75 4.21
CA GLU A 179 -16.87 8.21 4.05
C GLU A 179 -15.57 8.97 4.39
N THR A 180 -14.81 8.51 5.37
CA THR A 180 -13.52 9.11 5.74
C THR A 180 -12.49 8.92 4.62
N SER A 181 -12.49 7.77 3.96
CA SER A 181 -11.61 7.48 2.83
C SER A 181 -11.93 8.36 1.62
N ILE A 182 -13.22 8.57 1.33
CA ILE A 182 -13.69 9.49 0.27
C ILE A 182 -13.22 10.92 0.55
N ALA A 183 -13.42 11.42 1.78
CA ALA A 183 -12.97 12.76 2.15
C ALA A 183 -11.46 12.92 2.10
N SER A 184 -10.70 11.89 2.49
CA SER A 184 -9.24 11.88 2.38
C SER A 184 -8.78 11.93 0.92
N GLY A 185 -9.43 11.18 0.03
CA GLY A 185 -9.20 11.23 -1.42
C GLY A 185 -9.45 12.62 -1.98
N PHE A 186 -10.55 13.27 -1.58
CA PHE A 186 -10.86 14.65 -1.96
C PHE A 186 -9.77 15.63 -1.54
N VAL A 187 -9.28 15.56 -0.30
CA VAL A 187 -8.20 16.43 0.18
C VAL A 187 -6.91 16.23 -0.64
N VAL A 188 -6.56 15.00 -0.96
CA VAL A 188 -5.39 14.71 -1.81
C VAL A 188 -5.54 15.34 -3.21
N ASP A 189 -6.73 15.22 -3.80
CA ASP A 189 -7.02 15.79 -5.12
C ASP A 189 -6.92 17.33 -5.11
N VAL A 190 -7.53 17.98 -4.12
CA VAL A 190 -7.46 19.43 -3.91
C VAL A 190 -6.02 19.92 -3.76
N ILE A 191 -5.20 19.21 -2.98
CA ILE A 191 -3.79 19.58 -2.78
C ILE A 191 -2.99 19.38 -4.07
N ALA A 192 -3.22 18.29 -4.79
CA ALA A 192 -2.55 18.01 -6.07
C ALA A 192 -2.86 19.07 -7.13
N ASN A 193 -4.08 19.63 -7.13
CA ASN A 193 -4.54 20.64 -8.08
C ASN A 193 -4.50 22.08 -7.53
N ASN A 194 -3.67 22.35 -6.51
CA ASN A 194 -3.62 23.67 -5.85
C ASN A 194 -3.36 24.84 -6.82
N SER A 195 -2.57 24.64 -7.86
CA SER A 195 -2.32 25.67 -8.89
C SER A 195 -3.61 26.11 -9.57
N SER A 196 -4.44 25.15 -9.98
CA SER A 196 -5.75 25.43 -10.60
C SER A 196 -6.68 26.16 -9.64
N ILE A 197 -6.72 25.74 -8.38
CA ILE A 197 -7.55 26.37 -7.34
C ILE A 197 -7.15 27.83 -7.14
N ARG A 198 -5.85 28.14 -7.18
CA ARG A 198 -5.35 29.52 -7.06
C ARG A 198 -5.68 30.34 -8.30
N VAL A 199 -5.48 29.79 -9.51
CA VAL A 199 -5.76 30.47 -10.77
C VAL A 199 -7.24 30.84 -10.88
N PHE A 200 -8.14 29.95 -10.49
CA PHE A 200 -9.59 30.16 -10.55
C PHE A 200 -10.18 30.77 -9.27
N ASN A 201 -9.35 31.09 -8.27
CA ASN A 201 -9.77 31.62 -6.95
C ASN A 201 -10.88 30.80 -6.29
N ALA A 202 -10.78 29.46 -6.41
CA ALA A 202 -11.81 28.50 -6.03
C ALA A 202 -11.70 27.99 -4.57
N GLN A 203 -10.88 28.61 -3.70
CA GLN A 203 -10.64 28.14 -2.34
C GLN A 203 -11.91 28.04 -1.50
N TYR A 204 -12.83 29.00 -1.68
CA TYR A 204 -14.12 28.99 -0.97
C TYR A 204 -14.99 27.80 -1.40
N TYR A 205 -15.04 27.51 -2.69
CA TYR A 205 -15.79 26.40 -3.25
C TYR A 205 -15.27 25.05 -2.71
N GLU A 206 -13.95 24.82 -2.77
CA GLU A 206 -13.32 23.60 -2.27
C GLU A 206 -13.52 23.41 -0.77
N ARG A 207 -13.43 24.51 0.02
CA ARG A 207 -13.71 24.48 1.45
C ARG A 207 -15.17 24.11 1.75
N LYS A 208 -16.11 24.61 0.95
CA LYS A 208 -17.54 24.27 1.09
C LYS A 208 -17.77 22.80 0.77
N SER A 209 -17.21 22.31 -0.33
CA SER A 209 -17.31 20.90 -0.74
C SER A 209 -16.73 19.96 0.31
N LEU A 210 -15.57 20.29 0.89
CA LEU A 210 -14.99 19.52 1.99
C LEU A 210 -15.93 19.50 3.22
N ASN A 211 -16.53 20.66 3.56
CA ASN A 211 -17.44 20.72 4.70
C ASN A 211 -18.70 19.86 4.51
N GLU A 212 -19.23 19.77 3.30
CA GLU A 212 -20.34 18.90 2.96
C GLU A 212 -19.96 17.41 3.13
N GLN A 213 -18.76 17.03 2.71
CA GLN A 213 -18.20 15.68 2.94
C GLN A 213 -18.04 15.39 4.44
N GLN A 214 -17.48 16.34 5.19
CA GLN A 214 -17.31 16.22 6.64
C GLN A 214 -18.63 16.03 7.38
N GLN A 215 -19.70 16.67 6.94
CA GLN A 215 -21.04 16.50 7.55
C GLN A 215 -21.57 15.07 7.36
N LYS A 216 -21.28 14.41 6.24
CA LYS A 216 -21.64 13.00 6.05
C LYS A 216 -20.90 12.11 7.06
N ILE A 217 -19.59 12.33 7.24
CA ILE A 217 -18.78 11.62 8.22
C ILE A 217 -19.35 11.82 9.63
N VAL A 218 -19.66 13.08 10.02
CA VAL A 218 -20.24 13.40 11.32
C VAL A 218 -21.55 12.66 11.56
N LYS A 219 -22.40 12.55 10.52
CA LYS A 219 -23.67 11.81 10.61
C LYS A 219 -23.44 10.32 10.89
N LYS A 220 -22.52 9.68 10.15
CA LYS A 220 -22.15 8.27 10.34
C LYS A 220 -21.49 8.04 11.71
N TYR A 221 -20.58 8.94 12.11
CA TYR A 221 -19.95 8.94 13.43
C TYR A 221 -20.97 9.02 14.57
N ARG A 222 -21.98 9.90 14.47
CA ARG A 222 -23.05 10.00 15.48
C ARG A 222 -23.85 8.70 15.60
N ASN A 223 -24.07 7.99 14.51
CA ASN A 223 -24.79 6.72 14.53
C ASN A 223 -23.99 5.62 15.24
N SER A 224 -22.71 5.46 14.91
CA SER A 224 -21.80 4.50 15.56
C SER A 224 -21.63 4.84 17.05
N TRP A 225 -21.47 6.13 17.38
CA TRP A 225 -21.36 6.60 18.75
C TRP A 225 -22.63 6.33 19.57
N ARG A 226 -23.83 6.62 19.03
CA ARG A 226 -25.09 6.34 19.69
C ARG A 226 -25.27 4.85 20.00
N TYR A 227 -24.91 3.99 19.04
CA TYR A 227 -24.95 2.56 19.22
C TYR A 227 -24.01 2.10 20.34
N ASN A 228 -22.79 2.61 20.35
CA ASN A 228 -21.78 2.30 21.37
C ASN A 228 -22.23 2.80 22.76
N LEU A 229 -22.77 4.02 22.86
CA LEU A 229 -23.29 4.59 24.11
C LEU A 229 -24.39 3.71 24.74
N ILE A 230 -25.35 3.24 23.94
CA ILE A 230 -26.41 2.35 24.44
C ILE A 230 -25.81 1.01 24.90
N THR A 231 -24.90 0.45 24.11
CA THR A 231 -24.22 -0.81 24.43
C THR A 231 -23.43 -0.71 25.74
N ASN A 232 -22.66 0.37 25.91
CA ASN A 232 -21.89 0.60 27.12
C ASN A 232 -22.76 0.89 28.35
N ALA A 233 -23.89 1.57 28.17
CA ALA A 233 -24.87 1.75 29.24
C ALA A 233 -25.42 0.40 29.74
N VAL A 234 -25.78 -0.51 28.81
CA VAL A 234 -26.25 -1.86 29.18
C VAL A 234 -25.17 -2.66 29.92
N LYS A 235 -23.92 -2.61 29.43
CA LYS A 235 -22.77 -3.27 30.09
C LYS A 235 -22.58 -2.73 31.53
N GLY A 236 -22.49 -1.41 31.67
CA GLY A 236 -22.26 -0.76 32.97
C GLY A 236 -23.38 -1.02 33.96
N GLN A 237 -24.65 -0.93 33.54
CA GLN A 237 -25.78 -1.21 34.42
C GLN A 237 -25.85 -2.68 34.83
N SER A 238 -25.60 -3.62 33.90
CA SER A 238 -25.53 -5.05 34.24
C SER A 238 -24.43 -5.35 35.25
N ALA A 239 -23.23 -4.74 35.08
CA ALA A 239 -22.12 -4.86 36.04
C ALA A 239 -22.53 -4.35 37.44
N ALA A 240 -23.18 -3.20 37.54
CA ALA A 240 -23.63 -2.64 38.81
C ALA A 240 -24.67 -3.54 39.51
N ILE A 241 -25.65 -4.04 38.75
CA ILE A 241 -26.71 -4.92 39.28
C ILE A 241 -26.10 -6.22 39.81
N VAL A 242 -25.22 -6.87 39.03
CA VAL A 242 -24.61 -8.13 39.44
C VAL A 242 -23.63 -7.92 40.61
N ASN A 243 -22.91 -6.79 40.65
CA ASN A 243 -22.02 -6.47 41.77
C ASN A 243 -22.83 -6.30 43.08
N ILE A 244 -23.95 -5.56 43.06
CA ILE A 244 -24.81 -5.38 44.23
C ILE A 244 -25.40 -6.73 44.66
N PHE A 245 -25.93 -7.53 43.73
CA PHE A 245 -26.46 -8.86 44.04
C PHE A 245 -25.44 -9.78 44.68
N ALA A 246 -24.23 -9.87 44.06
CA ALA A 246 -23.15 -10.70 44.58
C ALA A 246 -22.62 -10.21 45.95
N LEU A 247 -22.63 -8.89 46.16
CA LEU A 247 -22.28 -8.31 47.48
C LEU A 247 -23.33 -8.72 48.54
N CYS A 248 -24.62 -8.69 48.25
CA CYS A 248 -25.63 -9.17 49.16
C CYS A 248 -25.41 -10.65 49.52
N VAL A 249 -25.12 -11.50 48.52
CA VAL A 249 -24.80 -12.92 48.74
C VAL A 249 -23.56 -13.06 49.63
N ALA A 250 -22.50 -12.30 49.37
CA ALA A 250 -21.27 -12.35 50.15
C ALA A 250 -21.48 -11.91 51.60
N VAL A 251 -22.30 -10.89 51.86
CA VAL A 251 -22.66 -10.44 53.22
C VAL A 251 -23.48 -11.51 53.96
N ILE A 252 -24.42 -12.19 53.29
CA ILE A 252 -25.17 -13.31 53.89
C ILE A 252 -24.22 -14.45 54.27
N LEU A 253 -23.36 -14.88 53.35
CA LEU A 253 -22.37 -15.93 53.61
C LEU A 253 -21.42 -15.57 54.76
N PHE A 254 -21.05 -14.29 54.89
CA PHE A 254 -20.24 -13.81 56.02
C PHE A 254 -21.04 -13.88 57.33
N SER A 255 -22.31 -13.47 57.34
CA SER A 255 -23.16 -13.51 58.54
C SER A 255 -23.44 -14.92 59.03
N GLU A 256 -23.48 -15.93 58.13
CA GLU A 256 -23.61 -17.36 58.43
C GLU A 256 -22.27 -18.00 58.84
N GLY A 257 -21.16 -17.25 58.80
CA GLY A 257 -19.82 -17.76 59.11
C GLY A 257 -19.23 -18.65 58.01
N ALA A 258 -19.84 -18.69 56.80
CA ALA A 258 -19.39 -19.52 55.69
C ALA A 258 -18.13 -18.96 55.00
N ILE A 259 -17.89 -17.64 55.08
CA ILE A 259 -16.67 -17.00 54.60
C ILE A 259 -16.06 -16.10 55.69
N PRO A 260 -14.74 -15.98 55.78
CA PRO A 260 -14.07 -15.04 56.68
C PRO A 260 -14.16 -13.60 56.17
N ILE A 261 -13.83 -12.63 57.02
CA ILE A 261 -13.80 -11.20 56.65
C ILE A 261 -12.88 -10.91 55.47
N GLY A 262 -11.69 -11.58 55.40
CA GLY A 262 -10.82 -11.50 54.25
C GLY A 262 -11.47 -12.00 52.97
N GLY A 263 -12.33 -13.03 53.02
CA GLY A 263 -13.11 -13.49 51.88
C GLY A 263 -14.05 -12.44 51.31
N LEU A 264 -14.69 -11.62 52.16
CA LEU A 264 -15.48 -10.47 51.75
C LEU A 264 -14.64 -9.40 51.04
N VAL A 265 -13.46 -9.09 51.63
CA VAL A 265 -12.52 -8.14 51.01
C VAL A 265 -12.01 -8.63 49.69
N LEU A 266 -11.66 -9.92 49.58
CA LEU A 266 -11.23 -10.55 48.33
C LEU A 266 -12.30 -10.50 47.25
N PHE A 267 -13.56 -10.78 47.62
CA PHE A 267 -14.70 -10.66 46.73
C PHE A 267 -14.78 -9.23 46.15
N LEU A 268 -14.76 -8.21 47.01
CA LEU A 268 -14.84 -6.81 46.57
C LEU A 268 -13.67 -6.45 45.63
N ALA A 269 -12.45 -6.89 45.95
CA ALA A 269 -11.27 -6.63 45.13
C ALA A 269 -11.37 -7.26 43.74
N TYR A 270 -11.76 -8.55 43.67
CA TYR A 270 -11.85 -9.23 42.37
C TYR A 270 -13.05 -8.79 41.53
N PHE A 271 -14.21 -8.51 42.13
CA PHE A 271 -15.35 -7.95 41.39
C PHE A 271 -15.07 -6.57 40.84
N ASN A 272 -14.37 -5.72 41.58
CA ASN A 272 -13.96 -4.42 41.09
C ASN A 272 -12.92 -4.54 39.96
N SER A 273 -11.91 -5.41 40.14
CA SER A 273 -10.93 -5.71 39.09
C SER A 273 -11.59 -6.26 37.84
N ALA A 274 -12.54 -7.19 38.01
CA ALA A 274 -13.29 -7.76 36.89
C ALA A 274 -14.16 -6.72 36.15
N SER A 275 -14.81 -5.82 36.89
CA SER A 275 -15.58 -4.74 36.27
C SER A 275 -14.69 -3.86 35.38
N ASN A 276 -13.48 -3.52 35.86
CA ASN A 276 -12.48 -2.76 35.10
C ASN A 276 -11.96 -3.56 33.89
N ALA A 277 -11.62 -4.83 34.09
CA ALA A 277 -11.16 -5.72 33.02
C ALA A 277 -12.20 -5.89 31.89
N LEU A 278 -13.49 -6.04 32.28
CA LEU A 278 -14.58 -6.12 31.32
C LEU A 278 -14.78 -4.82 30.54
N TRP A 279 -14.61 -3.68 31.23
CA TRP A 279 -14.68 -2.38 30.58
C TRP A 279 -13.54 -2.22 29.55
N ASN A 280 -12.32 -2.59 29.93
CA ASN A 280 -11.15 -2.58 29.06
C ASN A 280 -11.30 -3.57 27.89
N LEU A 281 -11.76 -4.80 28.14
CA LEU A 281 -12.01 -5.78 27.08
C LEU A 281 -13.08 -5.31 26.11
N ALA A 282 -14.14 -4.67 26.61
CA ALA A 282 -15.17 -4.11 25.75
C ALA A 282 -14.61 -3.02 24.83
N TRP A 283 -13.79 -2.12 25.37
CA TRP A 283 -13.11 -1.11 24.61
C TRP A 283 -12.13 -1.71 23.58
N ASN A 284 -11.35 -2.70 23.98
CA ASN A 284 -10.43 -3.42 23.11
C ASN A 284 -11.15 -4.15 21.98
N LEU A 285 -12.32 -4.76 22.24
CA LEU A 285 -13.12 -5.42 21.20
C LEU A 285 -13.62 -4.42 20.15
N ASP A 286 -14.11 -3.26 20.56
CA ASP A 286 -14.54 -2.20 19.65
C ASP A 286 -13.38 -1.70 18.79
N GLU A 287 -12.18 -1.56 19.38
CA GLU A 287 -10.95 -1.23 18.66
C GLU A 287 -10.52 -2.33 17.68
N TYR A 288 -10.61 -3.62 18.07
CA TYR A 288 -10.35 -4.74 17.17
C TYR A 288 -11.27 -4.74 15.95
N TYR A 289 -12.58 -4.55 16.15
CA TYR A 289 -13.51 -4.48 15.02
C TYR A 289 -13.15 -3.34 14.06
N ARG A 290 -12.76 -2.19 14.59
CA ARG A 290 -12.30 -1.05 13.79
C ARG A 290 -11.01 -1.38 13.04
N LEU A 291 -10.02 -1.96 13.72
CA LEU A 291 -8.73 -2.31 13.12
C LEU A 291 -8.87 -3.39 12.06
N PHE A 292 -9.67 -4.42 12.29
CA PHE A 292 -9.94 -5.46 11.30
C PHE A 292 -10.69 -4.93 10.09
N GLY A 293 -11.68 -4.05 10.27
CA GLY A 293 -12.37 -3.39 9.16
C GLY A 293 -11.42 -2.55 8.31
N THR A 294 -10.55 -1.76 8.96
CA THR A 294 -9.54 -0.97 8.23
C THR A 294 -8.48 -1.84 7.55
N MET A 295 -8.06 -2.94 8.17
CA MET A 295 -7.14 -3.90 7.55
C MET A 295 -7.79 -4.57 6.33
N GLN A 296 -9.05 -5.00 6.45
CA GLN A 296 -9.77 -5.63 5.36
C GLN A 296 -9.90 -4.69 4.15
N ASN A 297 -10.30 -3.44 4.37
CA ASN A 297 -10.35 -2.42 3.32
C ASN A 297 -8.97 -2.22 2.65
N ALA A 298 -7.90 -2.15 3.44
CA ALA A 298 -6.55 -2.04 2.89
C ALA A 298 -6.14 -3.30 2.09
N ILE A 299 -6.47 -4.50 2.59
CA ILE A 299 -6.20 -5.76 1.90
C ILE A 299 -6.99 -5.83 0.59
N ASP A 300 -8.27 -5.48 0.59
CA ASP A 300 -9.12 -5.49 -0.61
C ASP A 300 -8.63 -4.48 -1.64
N GLY A 301 -8.17 -3.31 -1.19
CA GLY A 301 -7.54 -2.31 -2.07
C GLY A 301 -6.20 -2.76 -2.66
N LEU A 302 -5.41 -3.51 -1.90
CA LEU A 302 -4.15 -4.13 -2.36
C LEU A 302 -4.39 -5.46 -3.07
N HIS A 303 -5.60 -6.05 -2.93
CA HIS A 303 -5.95 -7.29 -3.60
C HIS A 303 -6.15 -7.05 -5.08
N GLY A 304 -5.79 -8.02 -5.91
CA GLY A 304 -5.92 -7.97 -7.36
C GLY A 304 -5.06 -9.07 -7.98
N LYS A 305 -5.31 -9.39 -9.23
CA LYS A 305 -4.49 -10.36 -9.95
C LYS A 305 -3.06 -9.82 -10.04
N ASN A 306 -2.08 -10.64 -9.70
CA ASN A 306 -0.68 -10.32 -9.94
C ASN A 306 -0.38 -10.40 -11.44
N GLU A 307 0.64 -9.68 -11.88
CA GLU A 307 1.19 -9.84 -13.22
C GLU A 307 1.60 -11.31 -13.40
N ARG A 308 1.37 -11.85 -14.58
CA ARG A 308 1.63 -13.26 -14.88
C ARG A 308 3.13 -13.52 -14.72
N THR A 309 3.52 -14.29 -13.72
CA THR A 309 4.88 -14.80 -13.58
C THR A 309 4.98 -16.14 -14.27
N VAL A 310 5.79 -16.23 -15.31
CA VAL A 310 6.21 -17.49 -15.91
C VAL A 310 7.61 -17.79 -15.36
N GLU A 311 7.89 -19.04 -15.02
CA GLU A 311 9.20 -19.44 -14.49
C GLU A 311 10.35 -18.91 -15.36
N LYS A 312 11.42 -18.43 -14.69
CA LYS A 312 12.60 -17.85 -15.33
C LYS A 312 13.06 -18.72 -16.49
N THR A 313 12.84 -18.26 -17.69
CA THR A 313 13.33 -18.90 -18.90
C THR A 313 14.66 -18.27 -19.31
N GLN A 314 15.55 -19.13 -19.78
CA GLN A 314 16.92 -18.90 -20.22
C GLN A 314 17.22 -17.50 -20.78
N ALA A 315 18.44 -17.03 -20.48
CA ALA A 315 19.05 -15.83 -21.05
C ALA A 315 18.82 -15.79 -22.57
N VAL A 316 18.37 -14.66 -23.05
CA VAL A 316 18.32 -14.39 -24.50
C VAL A 316 19.75 -14.19 -24.94
N ASP A 317 20.14 -14.88 -26.01
CA ASP A 317 21.39 -14.58 -26.73
C ASP A 317 21.43 -13.06 -27.00
N GLU A 318 22.48 -12.39 -26.56
CA GLU A 318 22.66 -10.94 -26.67
C GLU A 318 22.93 -10.53 -28.15
N THR A 319 21.94 -10.80 -29.00
CA THR A 319 21.98 -10.25 -30.36
C THR A 319 21.54 -8.78 -30.30
N TYR A 320 22.45 -7.90 -30.71
CA TYR A 320 22.25 -6.44 -30.77
C TYR A 320 21.09 -5.98 -31.67
N LYS A 321 20.43 -6.90 -32.36
CA LYS A 321 19.29 -6.60 -33.26
C LYS A 321 18.18 -7.61 -33.07
N VAL A 322 16.96 -7.15 -32.95
CA VAL A 322 15.77 -7.98 -32.79
C VAL A 322 14.76 -7.67 -33.87
N SER A 323 14.11 -8.71 -34.43
CA SER A 323 12.93 -8.56 -35.29
C SER A 323 11.68 -8.55 -34.43
N VAL A 324 10.65 -7.79 -34.85
CA VAL A 324 9.35 -7.74 -34.20
C VAL A 324 8.28 -8.02 -35.25
N GLU A 325 7.45 -9.03 -35.00
CA GLU A 325 6.33 -9.40 -35.87
C GLU A 325 5.02 -9.36 -35.08
N LEU A 326 4.05 -8.64 -35.60
CA LEU A 326 2.68 -8.58 -35.09
C LEU A 326 1.81 -9.40 -36.02
N GLN A 327 1.15 -10.44 -35.51
CA GLN A 327 0.28 -11.33 -36.29
C GLN A 327 -1.17 -11.16 -35.84
N LYS A 328 -2.01 -10.58 -36.70
CA LYS A 328 -3.46 -10.35 -36.49
C LYS A 328 -3.76 -9.77 -35.11
N LEU A 329 -2.91 -8.83 -34.65
CA LEU A 329 -2.96 -8.28 -33.33
C LEU A 329 -4.22 -7.43 -33.15
N SER A 330 -5.07 -7.80 -32.18
CA SER A 330 -6.27 -7.05 -31.82
C SER A 330 -6.31 -6.82 -30.31
N PHE A 331 -6.81 -5.64 -29.90
CA PHE A 331 -6.88 -5.27 -28.50
C PHE A 331 -8.09 -4.43 -28.18
N SER A 332 -8.71 -4.71 -27.02
CA SER A 332 -9.72 -3.88 -26.35
C SER A 332 -9.30 -3.70 -24.88
N TYR A 333 -9.54 -2.52 -24.31
CA TYR A 333 -9.33 -2.31 -22.88
C TYR A 333 -10.35 -3.12 -22.06
N PRO A 334 -9.96 -3.67 -20.90
CA PRO A 334 -10.88 -4.46 -20.07
C PRO A 334 -12.14 -3.69 -19.64
N GLU A 335 -12.04 -2.37 -19.47
CA GLU A 335 -13.13 -1.48 -19.12
C GLU A 335 -14.11 -1.21 -20.28
N MET A 336 -13.65 -1.41 -21.54
CA MET A 336 -14.42 -1.22 -22.76
C MET A 336 -14.26 -2.43 -23.69
N PRO A 337 -14.71 -3.62 -23.30
CA PRO A 337 -14.40 -4.87 -24.02
C PRO A 337 -15.04 -4.95 -25.42
N TYR A 338 -16.05 -4.15 -25.69
CA TYR A 338 -16.74 -4.11 -26.98
C TYR A 338 -16.09 -3.16 -27.98
N GLU A 339 -15.22 -2.25 -27.52
CA GLU A 339 -14.53 -1.29 -28.37
C GLU A 339 -13.13 -1.79 -28.72
N LYS A 340 -12.93 -2.22 -29.97
CA LYS A 340 -11.61 -2.63 -30.44
C LYS A 340 -10.78 -1.41 -30.79
N VAL A 341 -9.75 -1.16 -29.99
CA VAL A 341 -8.77 -0.08 -30.20
C VAL A 341 -7.78 -0.45 -31.31
N LEU A 342 -7.34 -1.73 -31.34
CA LEU A 342 -6.54 -2.28 -32.43
C LEU A 342 -7.30 -3.46 -33.07
N LYS A 343 -7.22 -3.54 -34.41
CA LYS A 343 -8.03 -4.46 -35.23
C LYS A 343 -7.17 -5.12 -36.26
N ASP A 344 -6.81 -6.38 -36.01
CA ASP A 344 -6.10 -7.27 -36.95
C ASP A 344 -4.84 -6.57 -37.53
N ILE A 345 -3.94 -6.09 -36.67
CA ILE A 345 -2.68 -5.47 -37.08
C ILE A 345 -1.70 -6.58 -37.49
N ASP A 346 -1.27 -6.55 -38.76
CA ASP A 346 -0.18 -7.35 -39.29
C ASP A 346 0.99 -6.43 -39.65
N LEU A 347 2.15 -6.65 -39.04
CA LEU A 347 3.35 -5.83 -39.25
C LEU A 347 4.61 -6.60 -38.95
N LEU A 348 5.55 -6.60 -39.89
CA LEU A 348 6.90 -7.11 -39.70
C LEU A 348 7.91 -5.95 -39.68
N ILE A 349 8.72 -5.93 -38.65
CA ILE A 349 9.85 -5.02 -38.45
C ILE A 349 11.12 -5.88 -38.41
N GLU A 350 11.98 -5.68 -39.38
CA GLU A 350 13.23 -6.45 -39.50
C GLU A 350 14.27 -6.03 -38.46
N ALA A 351 15.20 -6.93 -38.18
CA ALA A 351 16.27 -6.68 -37.24
C ALA A 351 17.16 -5.49 -37.67
N GLY A 352 17.24 -4.45 -36.83
CA GLY A 352 17.95 -3.21 -37.09
C GLY A 352 17.18 -2.15 -37.86
N GLN A 353 15.92 -2.43 -38.27
CA GLN A 353 15.06 -1.49 -38.98
C GLN A 353 14.51 -0.40 -38.02
N LYS A 354 14.41 0.82 -38.53
CA LYS A 354 13.82 1.96 -37.82
C LYS A 354 12.47 2.27 -38.45
N VAL A 355 11.40 2.04 -37.67
CA VAL A 355 10.01 2.15 -38.15
C VAL A 355 9.32 3.29 -37.43
N GLY A 356 8.73 4.21 -38.21
CA GLY A 356 7.88 5.27 -37.71
C GLY A 356 6.41 4.84 -37.70
N ILE A 357 5.72 5.04 -36.57
CA ILE A 357 4.26 4.83 -36.47
C ILE A 357 3.59 6.19 -36.37
N VAL A 358 2.70 6.48 -37.34
CA VAL A 358 1.95 7.73 -37.43
C VAL A 358 0.47 7.49 -37.55
N GLY A 359 -0.33 8.51 -37.30
CA GLY A 359 -1.79 8.47 -37.39
C GLY A 359 -2.45 9.52 -36.51
N HIS A 360 -3.73 9.74 -36.69
CA HIS A 360 -4.51 10.69 -35.91
C HIS A 360 -4.48 10.37 -34.39
N SER A 361 -4.82 11.37 -33.57
CA SER A 361 -5.04 11.15 -32.14
C SER A 361 -6.12 10.07 -31.95
N GLY A 362 -5.95 9.15 -30.99
CA GLY A 362 -6.88 8.03 -30.79
C GLY A 362 -6.75 6.85 -31.76
N ALA A 363 -5.82 6.88 -32.73
CA ALA A 363 -5.63 5.77 -33.68
C ALA A 363 -5.10 4.46 -33.05
N GLY A 364 -4.69 4.47 -31.77
CA GLY A 364 -4.17 3.30 -31.06
C GLY A 364 -2.66 3.19 -30.95
N LYS A 365 -1.90 4.24 -31.30
CA LYS A 365 -0.42 4.26 -31.29
C LYS A 365 0.18 3.97 -29.91
N SER A 366 -0.23 4.68 -28.87
CA SER A 366 0.26 4.47 -27.51
C SER A 366 -0.19 3.11 -26.93
N THR A 367 -1.37 2.63 -27.34
CA THR A 367 -1.84 1.29 -27.00
C THR A 367 -0.92 0.22 -27.58
N LEU A 368 -0.45 0.41 -28.83
CA LEU A 368 0.47 -0.51 -29.47
C LEU A 368 1.82 -0.56 -28.73
N VAL A 369 2.35 0.60 -28.28
CA VAL A 369 3.56 0.63 -27.44
C VAL A 369 3.32 -0.06 -26.11
N GLY A 370 2.17 0.15 -25.46
CA GLY A 370 1.81 -0.53 -24.23
C GLY A 370 1.79 -2.06 -24.36
N LEU A 371 1.31 -2.57 -25.50
CA LEU A 371 1.36 -4.01 -25.83
C LEU A 371 2.79 -4.49 -26.07
N LEU A 372 3.61 -3.72 -26.78
CA LEU A 372 5.02 -4.00 -27.02
C LEU A 372 5.87 -3.92 -25.74
N LEU A 373 5.44 -3.20 -24.70
CA LEU A 373 6.07 -3.18 -23.37
C LEU A 373 5.53 -4.26 -22.42
N GLY A 374 4.54 -5.05 -22.88
CA GLY A 374 3.89 -6.04 -22.05
C GLY A 374 3.05 -5.45 -20.91
N PHE A 375 2.61 -4.19 -21.04
CA PHE A 375 1.69 -3.55 -20.08
C PHE A 375 0.26 -4.09 -20.21
N TYR A 376 -0.07 -4.57 -21.42
CA TYR A 376 -1.35 -5.16 -21.77
C TYR A 376 -1.15 -6.49 -22.50
N THR A 377 -2.15 -7.36 -22.39
CA THR A 377 -2.20 -8.63 -23.13
C THR A 377 -3.12 -8.47 -24.34
N PRO A 378 -2.72 -8.85 -25.55
CA PRO A 378 -3.58 -8.82 -26.73
C PRO A 378 -4.88 -9.59 -26.49
N THR A 379 -5.99 -9.10 -27.04
CA THR A 379 -7.28 -9.82 -27.02
C THR A 379 -7.27 -10.95 -28.04
N LYS A 380 -6.60 -10.75 -29.19
CA LYS A 380 -6.37 -11.74 -30.25
C LYS A 380 -5.03 -11.48 -30.92
N GLY A 381 -4.49 -12.53 -31.59
CA GLY A 381 -3.22 -12.45 -32.28
C GLY A 381 -2.04 -12.62 -31.34
N SER A 382 -0.83 -12.39 -31.85
CA SER A 382 0.43 -12.58 -31.11
C SER A 382 1.46 -11.50 -31.46
N ILE A 383 2.41 -11.32 -30.54
CA ILE A 383 3.60 -10.49 -30.69
C ILE A 383 4.78 -11.45 -30.66
N ILE A 384 5.55 -11.52 -31.75
CA ILE A 384 6.67 -12.42 -31.90
C ILE A 384 7.95 -11.58 -31.98
N ILE A 385 8.94 -11.90 -31.16
CA ILE A 385 10.26 -11.25 -31.15
C ILE A 385 11.31 -12.31 -31.38
N ASN A 386 12.09 -12.17 -32.47
CA ASN A 386 13.07 -13.16 -32.90
C ASN A 386 12.49 -14.59 -32.98
N GLY A 387 11.26 -14.75 -33.50
CA GLY A 387 10.57 -16.03 -33.58
C GLY A 387 9.95 -16.55 -32.27
N ILE A 388 10.04 -15.82 -31.18
CA ILE A 388 9.50 -16.19 -29.87
C ILE A 388 8.20 -15.41 -29.61
N ASP A 389 7.09 -16.10 -29.39
CA ASP A 389 5.87 -15.45 -28.95
C ASP A 389 6.03 -14.89 -27.53
N VAL A 390 5.89 -13.58 -27.40
CA VAL A 390 6.03 -12.86 -26.11
C VAL A 390 5.01 -13.34 -25.08
N MET A 391 3.82 -13.81 -25.54
CA MET A 391 2.77 -14.30 -24.64
C MET A 391 3.13 -15.64 -23.99
N SER A 392 4.09 -16.37 -24.55
CA SER A 392 4.62 -17.62 -23.96
C SER A 392 5.69 -17.37 -22.87
N ARG A 393 6.09 -16.10 -22.66
CA ARG A 393 7.14 -15.68 -21.73
C ARG A 393 6.57 -14.79 -20.62
N ASP A 394 7.40 -14.58 -19.60
CA ASP A 394 7.14 -13.57 -18.57
C ASP A 394 7.12 -12.18 -19.22
N PRO A 395 6.17 -11.29 -18.86
CA PRO A 395 6.14 -9.92 -19.38
C PRO A 395 7.44 -9.12 -19.12
N SER A 396 8.23 -9.50 -18.13
CA SER A 396 9.54 -8.90 -17.88
C SER A 396 10.54 -9.16 -19.01
N PHE A 397 10.36 -10.24 -19.79
CA PHE A 397 11.22 -10.59 -20.93
C PHE A 397 11.33 -9.43 -21.93
N ILE A 398 10.18 -8.93 -22.41
CA ILE A 398 10.20 -7.84 -23.39
C ILE A 398 10.78 -6.55 -22.79
N ARG A 399 10.53 -6.30 -21.51
CA ARG A 399 11.08 -5.13 -20.80
C ARG A 399 12.60 -5.24 -20.58
N THR A 400 13.14 -6.44 -20.53
CA THR A 400 14.60 -6.65 -20.45
C THR A 400 15.30 -6.28 -21.76
N ILE A 401 14.74 -6.68 -22.90
CA ILE A 401 15.33 -6.46 -24.24
C ILE A 401 14.92 -5.13 -24.89
N SER A 402 14.07 -4.32 -24.25
CA SER A 402 13.60 -3.04 -24.78
C SER A 402 14.01 -1.86 -23.90
N ALA A 403 14.35 -0.73 -24.51
CA ALA A 403 14.47 0.56 -23.86
C ALA A 403 13.33 1.48 -24.33
N TYR A 404 12.71 2.20 -23.40
CA TYR A 404 11.58 3.07 -23.66
C TYR A 404 11.87 4.50 -23.28
N VAL A 405 11.60 5.43 -24.21
CA VAL A 405 11.62 6.87 -23.96
C VAL A 405 10.18 7.36 -24.08
N PRO A 406 9.50 7.66 -22.96
CA PRO A 406 8.09 8.09 -22.96
C PRO A 406 7.93 9.54 -23.42
N GLN A 407 6.71 9.87 -23.82
CA GLN A 407 6.29 11.25 -24.12
C GLN A 407 6.39 12.14 -22.86
N ASP A 408 5.82 11.69 -21.74
CA ASP A 408 5.96 12.36 -20.44
C ASP A 408 7.09 11.69 -19.63
N THR A 409 8.18 12.44 -19.47
CA THR A 409 9.39 11.99 -18.79
C THR A 409 9.31 12.21 -17.29
N SER A 410 8.57 11.34 -16.60
CA SER A 410 8.53 11.33 -15.13
C SER A 410 9.89 10.97 -14.54
N MET A 411 10.32 11.73 -13.53
CA MET A 411 11.55 11.53 -12.78
C MET A 411 11.26 11.14 -11.34
N PHE A 412 12.09 10.26 -10.79
CA PHE A 412 12.10 10.01 -9.35
C PHE A 412 12.65 11.24 -8.61
N ASN A 413 12.13 11.55 -7.45
CA ASN A 413 12.70 12.59 -6.58
C ASN A 413 14.03 12.12 -5.96
N ARG A 414 15.02 12.01 -6.83
CA ARG A 414 16.38 11.53 -6.56
C ARG A 414 17.36 12.43 -7.31
N THR A 415 18.67 12.13 -7.24
CA THR A 415 19.69 12.83 -8.02
C THR A 415 19.57 12.50 -9.52
N ILE A 416 20.18 13.33 -10.37
CA ILE A 416 20.26 13.05 -11.81
C ILE A 416 20.98 11.72 -12.04
N LYS A 417 22.07 11.46 -11.32
CA LYS A 417 22.85 10.21 -11.39
C LYS A 417 21.98 9.00 -11.08
N GLU A 418 21.29 9.00 -9.94
CA GLU A 418 20.39 7.90 -9.57
C GLU A 418 19.24 7.72 -10.57
N ASN A 419 18.72 8.80 -11.14
CA ASN A 419 17.69 8.74 -12.17
C ASN A 419 18.19 8.06 -13.45
N ILE A 420 19.44 8.28 -13.87
CA ILE A 420 20.01 7.65 -15.07
C ILE A 420 20.40 6.20 -14.77
N LEU A 421 21.10 5.95 -13.67
CA LEU A 421 21.54 4.62 -13.24
C LEU A 421 20.37 3.70 -12.87
N TYR A 422 19.15 4.22 -12.71
CA TYR A 422 17.96 3.39 -12.45
C TYR A 422 17.74 2.29 -13.51
N ALA A 423 18.14 2.54 -14.75
CA ALA A 423 18.01 1.56 -15.84
C ALA A 423 19.07 0.43 -15.78
N ARG A 424 20.25 0.70 -15.21
CA ARG A 424 21.34 -0.25 -14.97
C ARG A 424 22.18 0.23 -13.78
N PRO A 425 21.84 -0.22 -12.54
CA PRO A 425 22.47 0.28 -11.31
C PRO A 425 23.96 -0.04 -11.17
N ASP A 426 24.44 -1.07 -11.85
CA ASP A 426 25.81 -1.57 -11.86
C ASP A 426 26.67 -0.99 -12.99
N ALA A 427 26.16 -0.01 -13.75
CA ALA A 427 26.93 0.65 -14.81
C ALA A 427 28.11 1.44 -14.23
N SER A 428 29.25 1.38 -14.93
CA SER A 428 30.47 2.09 -14.55
C SER A 428 30.33 3.61 -14.67
N GLU A 429 31.20 4.36 -14.00
CA GLU A 429 31.26 5.82 -14.13
C GLU A 429 31.55 6.27 -15.56
N GLU A 430 32.36 5.50 -16.27
CA GLU A 430 32.69 5.76 -17.69
C GLU A 430 31.47 5.61 -18.59
N GLU A 431 30.67 4.56 -18.38
CA GLU A 431 29.40 4.34 -19.09
C GLU A 431 28.38 5.42 -18.76
N PHE A 432 28.31 5.85 -17.50
CA PHE A 432 27.47 6.96 -17.08
C PHE A 432 27.85 8.27 -17.78
N MET A 433 29.13 8.62 -17.80
CA MET A 433 29.62 9.81 -18.49
C MET A 433 29.39 9.75 -20.00
N LEU A 434 29.56 8.57 -20.60
CA LEU A 434 29.28 8.33 -22.02
C LEU A 434 27.76 8.53 -22.30
N ALA A 435 26.89 8.05 -21.43
CA ALA A 435 25.44 8.24 -21.56
C ALA A 435 25.05 9.73 -21.48
N LEU A 436 25.63 10.49 -20.55
CA LEU A 436 25.45 11.95 -20.47
C LEU A 436 25.91 12.66 -21.75
N LYS A 437 27.04 12.28 -22.29
CA LYS A 437 27.60 12.88 -23.52
C LYS A 437 26.72 12.56 -24.73
N LYS A 438 26.38 11.29 -24.95
CA LYS A 438 25.56 10.85 -26.09
C LYS A 438 24.13 11.39 -26.04
N SER A 439 23.56 11.62 -24.84
CA SER A 439 22.25 12.23 -24.67
C SER A 439 22.26 13.76 -24.75
N ASN A 440 23.41 14.39 -24.97
CA ASN A 440 23.61 15.84 -24.89
C ASN A 440 23.20 16.44 -23.53
N ALA A 441 23.26 15.64 -22.45
CA ALA A 441 22.93 16.08 -21.10
C ALA A 441 24.12 16.65 -20.34
N LEU A 442 25.35 16.29 -20.69
CA LEU A 442 26.56 16.65 -19.97
C LEU A 442 26.70 18.16 -19.74
N GLU A 443 26.53 18.95 -20.80
CA GLU A 443 26.72 20.41 -20.76
C GLU A 443 25.82 21.10 -19.71
N PHE A 444 24.53 20.72 -19.62
CA PHE A 444 23.64 21.35 -18.64
C PHE A 444 23.85 20.77 -17.23
N VAL A 445 24.22 19.48 -17.12
CA VAL A 445 24.50 18.85 -15.82
C VAL A 445 25.72 19.49 -15.17
N GLU A 446 26.79 19.75 -15.91
CA GLU A 446 28.00 20.43 -15.41
C GLU A 446 27.73 21.86 -14.94
N LYS A 447 26.72 22.53 -15.50
CA LYS A 447 26.31 23.90 -15.10
C LYS A 447 25.48 23.95 -13.81
N LEU A 448 25.04 22.80 -13.31
CA LEU A 448 24.28 22.74 -12.06
C LEU A 448 25.23 22.79 -10.84
N PRO A 449 24.83 23.43 -9.73
CA PRO A 449 25.68 23.59 -8.55
C PRO A 449 26.28 22.29 -7.99
N ASN A 450 25.51 21.19 -8.06
CA ASN A 450 25.93 19.87 -7.58
C ASN A 450 26.13 18.87 -8.73
N GLY A 451 26.25 19.33 -9.97
CA GLY A 451 26.42 18.46 -11.13
C GLY A 451 25.37 17.34 -11.20
N ALA A 452 25.85 16.10 -11.37
CA ALA A 452 24.99 14.91 -11.44
C ALA A 452 24.31 14.55 -10.10
N ASP A 453 24.79 15.04 -8.96
CA ASP A 453 24.21 14.82 -7.64
C ASP A 453 23.08 15.83 -7.32
N THR A 454 22.70 16.64 -8.28
CA THR A 454 21.57 17.58 -8.12
C THR A 454 20.25 16.81 -7.99
N LEU A 455 19.48 17.07 -6.91
CA LEU A 455 18.13 16.55 -6.70
C LEU A 455 17.13 17.22 -7.66
N VAL A 456 16.44 16.41 -8.46
CA VAL A 456 15.53 16.89 -9.52
C VAL A 456 14.15 17.36 -9.03
N GLY A 457 13.81 17.06 -7.78
CA GLY A 457 12.49 17.34 -7.20
C GLY A 457 11.41 16.34 -7.64
N GLU A 458 10.21 16.51 -7.12
CA GLU A 458 9.08 15.64 -7.44
C GLU A 458 8.75 15.75 -8.94
N ARG A 459 8.67 14.61 -9.63
CA ARG A 459 8.48 14.51 -11.09
C ARG A 459 9.47 15.32 -11.92
N GLY A 460 10.61 15.73 -11.35
CA GLY A 460 11.63 16.51 -12.05
C GLY A 460 11.28 17.99 -12.24
N VAL A 461 10.48 18.58 -11.36
CA VAL A 461 9.99 19.96 -11.44
C VAL A 461 11.12 21.00 -11.54
N LYS A 462 12.32 20.70 -11.06
CA LYS A 462 13.48 21.59 -11.09
C LYS A 462 14.20 21.61 -12.45
N LEU A 463 13.80 20.76 -13.39
CA LEU A 463 14.38 20.64 -14.71
C LEU A 463 13.40 21.15 -15.78
N SER A 464 13.94 21.72 -16.86
CA SER A 464 13.12 22.04 -18.04
C SER A 464 12.65 20.75 -18.74
N GLY A 465 11.61 20.86 -19.58
CA GLY A 465 11.11 19.72 -20.38
C GLY A 465 12.21 19.06 -21.20
N GLY A 466 13.04 19.86 -21.89
CA GLY A 466 14.15 19.35 -22.69
C GLY A 466 15.28 18.72 -21.86
N GLN A 467 15.52 19.21 -20.63
CA GLN A 467 16.48 18.60 -19.72
C GLN A 467 15.97 17.22 -19.24
N ARG A 468 14.69 17.12 -18.84
CA ARG A 468 14.08 15.83 -18.47
C ARG A 468 14.15 14.82 -19.62
N GLN A 469 13.86 15.26 -20.85
CA GLN A 469 13.91 14.40 -22.03
C GLN A 469 15.33 13.86 -22.26
N ARG A 470 16.37 14.70 -22.16
CA ARG A 470 17.77 14.28 -22.32
C ARG A 470 18.19 13.27 -21.23
N ILE A 471 17.69 13.41 -20.00
CA ILE A 471 17.91 12.40 -18.93
C ILE A 471 17.19 11.08 -19.27
N ALA A 472 15.96 11.12 -19.81
CA ALA A 472 15.27 9.91 -20.25
C ALA A 472 16.01 9.19 -21.40
N ILE A 473 16.58 9.95 -22.33
CA ILE A 473 17.43 9.40 -23.39
C ILE A 473 18.71 8.80 -22.78
N ALA A 474 19.34 9.46 -21.79
CA ALA A 474 20.50 8.90 -21.09
C ALA A 474 20.17 7.56 -20.40
N ARG A 475 18.97 7.43 -19.79
CA ARG A 475 18.47 6.14 -19.26
C ARG A 475 18.40 5.07 -20.34
N ALA A 476 17.87 5.41 -21.51
CA ALA A 476 17.76 4.46 -22.61
C ALA A 476 19.14 4.06 -23.17
N ILE A 477 20.10 5.00 -23.22
CA ILE A 477 21.48 4.74 -23.66
C ILE A 477 22.19 3.79 -22.70
N ILE A 478 22.11 4.05 -21.38
CA ILE A 478 22.81 3.24 -20.38
C ILE A 478 22.21 1.84 -20.24
N LYS A 479 20.90 1.70 -20.53
CA LYS A 479 20.22 0.40 -20.56
C LYS A 479 20.77 -0.51 -21.66
N ASP A 480 21.19 0.06 -22.76
CA ASP A 480 21.78 -0.61 -23.94
C ASP A 480 20.95 -1.77 -24.50
N ALA A 481 19.64 -1.59 -24.61
CA ALA A 481 18.73 -2.61 -25.09
C ALA A 481 18.66 -2.67 -26.63
N PRO A 482 18.49 -3.87 -27.24
CA PRO A 482 18.45 -4.06 -28.69
C PRO A 482 17.18 -3.51 -29.37
N LEU A 483 16.05 -3.40 -28.65
CA LEU A 483 14.79 -2.83 -29.13
C LEU A 483 14.57 -1.46 -28.48
N LEU A 484 14.31 -0.44 -29.29
CA LEU A 484 13.97 0.89 -28.83
C LEU A 484 12.52 1.21 -29.12
N LEU A 485 11.82 1.70 -28.10
CA LEU A 485 10.47 2.23 -28.22
C LEU A 485 10.53 3.72 -27.85
N LEU A 486 10.23 4.59 -28.81
CA LEU A 486 10.31 6.04 -28.64
C LEU A 486 8.91 6.62 -28.84
N ASP A 487 8.35 7.26 -27.80
CA ASP A 487 7.03 7.87 -27.85
C ASP A 487 7.17 9.40 -27.79
N GLU A 488 6.89 10.06 -28.89
CA GLU A 488 6.81 11.52 -29.05
C GLU A 488 7.88 12.35 -28.28
N ALA A 489 9.13 12.01 -28.45
CA ALA A 489 10.25 12.57 -27.67
C ALA A 489 10.53 14.08 -27.89
N THR A 490 9.73 14.82 -28.66
CA THR A 490 10.02 16.22 -29.05
C THR A 490 8.86 17.20 -28.94
N SER A 491 7.69 16.82 -28.41
CA SER A 491 6.56 17.73 -28.23
C SER A 491 6.84 18.79 -27.15
N ALA A 492 6.41 20.04 -27.37
CA ALA A 492 6.48 21.17 -26.44
C ALA A 492 7.89 21.69 -26.05
N LEU A 493 8.89 21.66 -26.99
CA LEU A 493 10.24 22.12 -26.74
C LEU A 493 10.61 23.33 -27.60
N ASP A 494 11.53 24.15 -27.09
CA ASP A 494 12.17 25.21 -27.88
C ASP A 494 13.10 24.64 -28.97
N SER A 495 13.31 25.39 -30.06
CA SER A 495 14.02 24.90 -31.24
C SER A 495 15.47 24.46 -30.97
N VAL A 496 16.16 25.03 -29.98
CA VAL A 496 17.54 24.67 -29.63
C VAL A 496 17.57 23.33 -28.89
N SER A 497 16.68 23.16 -27.93
CA SER A 497 16.51 21.89 -27.19
C SER A 497 16.10 20.77 -28.13
N GLU A 498 15.23 21.05 -29.11
CA GLU A 498 14.78 20.08 -30.11
C GLU A 498 15.94 19.51 -30.95
N GLN A 499 16.83 20.37 -31.48
CA GLN A 499 18.00 19.89 -32.23
C GLN A 499 18.92 19.00 -31.41
N SER A 500 19.13 19.34 -30.13
CA SER A 500 19.95 18.56 -29.22
C SER A 500 19.34 17.18 -28.95
N ILE A 501 18.02 17.12 -28.80
CA ILE A 501 17.27 15.87 -28.57
C ILE A 501 17.26 15.01 -29.83
N GLN A 502 17.04 15.60 -31.03
CA GLN A 502 17.09 14.85 -32.29
C GLN A 502 18.45 14.21 -32.52
N LYS A 503 19.55 14.92 -32.23
CA LYS A 503 20.90 14.35 -32.30
C LYS A 503 21.06 13.18 -31.33
N ALA A 504 20.60 13.34 -30.10
CA ALA A 504 20.66 12.29 -29.08
C ALA A 504 19.84 11.04 -29.46
N LEU A 505 18.63 11.24 -30.02
CA LEU A 505 17.80 10.14 -30.53
C LEU A 505 18.44 9.42 -31.70
N HIS A 506 19.06 10.16 -32.62
CA HIS A 506 19.80 9.54 -33.74
C HIS A 506 20.95 8.67 -33.24
N GLU A 507 21.74 9.17 -32.29
CA GLU A 507 22.81 8.37 -31.66
C GLU A 507 22.25 7.14 -30.93
N LEU A 508 21.13 7.28 -30.24
CA LEU A 508 20.47 6.18 -29.54
C LEU A 508 20.00 5.07 -30.50
N MET A 509 19.49 5.43 -31.69
CA MET A 509 18.97 4.49 -32.68
C MET A 509 20.07 3.75 -33.48
N LYS A 510 21.32 4.17 -33.44
CA LYS A 510 22.38 3.53 -34.20
C LYS A 510 22.58 2.05 -33.82
N GLY A 511 22.54 1.17 -34.80
CA GLY A 511 22.76 -0.26 -34.62
C GLY A 511 21.63 -1.04 -33.96
N ARG A 512 20.46 -0.42 -33.64
CA ARG A 512 19.35 -1.03 -32.94
C ARG A 512 18.09 -1.06 -33.78
N THR A 513 17.17 -1.95 -33.45
CA THR A 513 15.79 -1.90 -33.98
C THR A 513 15.02 -0.83 -33.22
N ALA A 514 14.34 0.07 -33.94
CA ALA A 514 13.63 1.18 -33.31
C ALA A 514 12.20 1.32 -33.85
N ILE A 515 11.25 1.48 -32.92
CA ILE A 515 9.86 1.82 -33.20
C ILE A 515 9.63 3.22 -32.63
N VAL A 516 9.30 4.17 -33.52
CA VAL A 516 9.19 5.60 -33.19
C VAL A 516 7.74 6.02 -33.42
N ILE A 517 7.01 6.38 -32.34
CA ILE A 517 5.77 7.12 -32.49
C ILE A 517 6.13 8.58 -32.69
N ALA A 518 5.81 9.10 -33.86
CA ALA A 518 6.15 10.47 -34.19
C ALA A 518 4.89 11.31 -34.36
N HIS A 519 4.84 12.41 -33.61
CA HIS A 519 3.91 13.51 -33.85
C HIS A 519 4.55 14.62 -34.69
N ARG A 520 5.91 14.69 -34.73
CA ARG A 520 6.64 15.58 -35.64
C ARG A 520 7.18 14.80 -36.81
N LEU A 521 6.67 15.13 -37.99
CA LEU A 521 6.99 14.40 -39.21
C LEU A 521 8.45 14.62 -39.69
N SER A 522 9.14 15.66 -39.20
CA SER A 522 10.56 15.87 -39.44
C SER A 522 11.44 14.70 -38.96
N THR A 523 11.00 14.00 -37.90
CA THR A 523 11.71 12.82 -37.37
C THR A 523 11.56 11.61 -38.30
N LEU A 524 10.48 11.54 -39.08
CA LEU A 524 10.15 10.39 -39.94
C LEU A 524 10.98 10.31 -41.23
N LYS A 525 11.47 11.44 -41.71
CA LYS A 525 12.17 11.51 -43.00
C LYS A 525 13.42 10.60 -43.09
N HIS A 526 14.00 10.28 -41.93
CA HIS A 526 15.24 9.49 -41.86
C HIS A 526 14.99 8.05 -41.37
N LEU A 527 13.73 7.61 -41.30
CA LEU A 527 13.39 6.25 -40.92
C LEU A 527 13.28 5.33 -42.13
N ASP A 528 13.57 4.05 -41.94
CA ASP A 528 13.59 3.06 -43.02
C ASP A 528 12.18 2.71 -43.52
N LYS A 529 11.17 2.79 -42.64
CA LYS A 529 9.77 2.46 -42.94
C LYS A 529 8.82 3.33 -42.11
N ILE A 530 7.70 3.70 -42.67
CA ILE A 530 6.63 4.42 -41.99
C ILE A 530 5.36 3.57 -42.09
N VAL A 531 4.63 3.43 -40.98
CA VAL A 531 3.37 2.73 -40.85
C VAL A 531 2.30 3.71 -40.39
N VAL A 532 1.29 3.89 -41.21
CA VAL A 532 0.17 4.77 -40.89
C VAL A 532 -0.95 3.92 -40.25
N VAL A 533 -1.32 4.30 -39.02
CA VAL A 533 -2.41 3.64 -38.31
C VAL A 533 -3.63 4.55 -38.31
N GLU A 534 -4.76 4.03 -38.79
CA GLU A 534 -6.04 4.72 -38.77
C GLU A 534 -7.13 3.82 -38.21
N LYS A 535 -7.91 4.33 -37.26
CA LYS A 535 -9.05 3.62 -36.62
C LYS A 535 -8.69 2.20 -36.14
N GLY A 536 -7.46 2.05 -35.65
CA GLY A 536 -6.93 0.79 -35.11
C GLY A 536 -6.45 -0.21 -36.18
N LYS A 537 -6.27 0.18 -37.44
CA LYS A 537 -5.75 -0.67 -38.53
C LYS A 537 -4.53 -0.05 -39.19
N VAL A 538 -3.67 -0.86 -39.76
CA VAL A 538 -2.61 -0.40 -40.66
C VAL A 538 -3.28 0.04 -41.97
N ALA A 539 -3.14 1.32 -42.31
CA ALA A 539 -3.74 1.89 -43.51
C ALA A 539 -2.74 2.03 -44.67
N GLU A 540 -1.52 2.52 -44.36
CA GLU A 540 -0.45 2.72 -45.35
C GLU A 540 0.88 2.27 -44.77
N VAL A 541 1.74 1.70 -45.63
CA VAL A 541 3.10 1.29 -45.27
C VAL A 541 4.04 1.63 -46.44
N GLY A 542 5.14 2.31 -46.14
CA GLY A 542 6.14 2.67 -47.15
C GLY A 542 7.24 3.55 -46.57
N THR A 543 8.12 4.04 -47.41
CA THR A 543 9.11 5.07 -47.11
C THR A 543 8.46 6.46 -47.13
N HIS A 544 9.16 7.47 -46.64
CA HIS A 544 8.71 8.87 -46.69
C HIS A 544 8.34 9.31 -48.13
N ASP A 545 9.22 9.02 -49.07
CA ASP A 545 9.09 9.46 -50.45
C ASP A 545 7.91 8.73 -51.16
N GLU A 546 7.75 7.41 -50.94
CA GLU A 546 6.63 6.65 -51.45
C GLU A 546 5.27 7.14 -50.94
N LEU A 547 5.18 7.37 -49.62
CA LEU A 547 3.90 7.74 -49.00
C LEU A 547 3.46 9.18 -49.32
N ILE A 548 4.39 10.07 -49.59
CA ILE A 548 4.07 11.46 -49.97
C ILE A 548 3.47 11.58 -51.37
N GLU A 549 3.82 10.64 -52.25
CA GLU A 549 3.33 10.57 -53.65
C GLU A 549 1.92 10.02 -53.75
N ILE A 550 1.41 9.33 -52.72
CA ILE A 550 0.06 8.77 -52.74
C ILE A 550 -0.98 9.92 -52.79
N LYS A 551 -1.69 10.01 -53.90
CA LYS A 551 -2.78 10.99 -54.04
C LYS A 551 -3.89 10.71 -53.02
N ASN A 552 -4.23 11.73 -52.22
CA ASN A 552 -5.17 11.62 -51.10
C ASN A 552 -4.76 10.58 -50.04
N GLY A 553 -3.47 10.31 -49.91
CA GLY A 553 -2.92 9.45 -48.86
C GLY A 553 -3.05 10.12 -47.50
N ILE A 554 -3.29 9.30 -46.48
CA ILE A 554 -3.39 9.79 -45.08
C ILE A 554 -2.07 10.42 -44.66
N TYR A 555 -0.94 9.79 -44.98
CA TYR A 555 0.39 10.33 -44.68
C TYR A 555 0.64 11.66 -45.38
N SER A 556 0.31 11.76 -46.66
CA SER A 556 0.46 12.98 -47.45
C SER A 556 -0.39 14.15 -46.88
N ASP A 557 -1.61 13.86 -46.42
CA ASP A 557 -2.47 14.87 -45.75
C ASP A 557 -1.89 15.32 -44.41
N LEU A 558 -1.47 14.37 -43.55
CA LEU A 558 -0.80 14.67 -42.28
C LEU A 558 0.46 15.54 -42.49
N TRP A 559 1.27 15.20 -43.50
CA TRP A 559 2.49 15.94 -43.84
C TRP A 559 2.20 17.38 -44.28
N LYS A 560 1.21 17.57 -45.15
CA LYS A 560 0.79 18.91 -45.63
C LYS A 560 0.32 19.78 -44.48
N ARG A 561 -0.58 19.26 -43.64
CA ARG A 561 -1.12 20.01 -42.49
C ARG A 561 -0.02 20.46 -41.54
N GLN A 562 0.97 19.64 -41.28
CA GLN A 562 2.08 20.00 -40.40
C GLN A 562 3.05 21.01 -41.03
N LYS A 563 3.29 20.91 -42.35
CA LYS A 563 4.11 21.88 -43.10
C LYS A 563 3.46 23.25 -43.16
N ASP A 564 2.15 23.30 -43.27
CA ASP A 564 1.36 24.55 -43.35
C ASP A 564 1.11 25.19 -41.96
N GLY A 565 1.70 24.64 -40.91
CA GLY A 565 1.63 25.17 -39.53
C GLY A 565 0.34 24.84 -38.78
N PHE A 566 -0.54 24.02 -39.34
CA PHE A 566 -1.68 23.45 -38.63
C PHE A 566 -1.24 22.29 -37.80
N LEU A 567 -1.18 22.43 -36.48
CA LEU A 567 -0.99 21.35 -35.55
C LEU A 567 -2.12 20.33 -35.73
N VAL A 568 -1.74 19.08 -35.99
CA VAL A 568 -2.68 17.95 -35.93
C VAL A 568 -2.89 17.63 -34.46
N GLU A 569 -3.99 18.15 -33.87
CA GLU A 569 -4.46 17.71 -32.56
C GLU A 569 -4.98 16.27 -32.59
#